data_e72a555b6ba78549f2bd69017c7e48d9
#
_entry.id   e72a555b6ba78549f2bd69017c7e48d9
#
_cell.length_a   1.000
_cell.length_b   1.000
_cell.length_c   1.000
_cell.angle_alpha   90.00
_cell.angle_beta   90.00
_cell.angle_gamma   90.00
#
_symmetry.space_group_name_H-M   'P 1'
#
loop_
_entity.id
_entity.type
_entity.pdbx_description
1 polymer ?
#
loop_
_entity_poly.entity_id
_entity_poly.type
_entity_poly.pdbx_seq_one_letter_code
_entity_poly.pdbx_strand_id
1 'polypeptide(L)'
;FCLLIAYGLSCISQKKGIKLAWFIFLTLLITHSCKTYIRNWDWESEYSIFVSGLKVNQRNAKLFNNVGHALESQGNYKEALKYFHTAVNVQEDDVGAYINVGRTYNHLKMFKEAEEAYLKAKSLLPKAKPGESYQARIAPNHLNVFLNLANLISKNSTRLEEADMLYRQAISMRSDYTQAYINRGDILIKLNRTK
;
A
#
# COMPACT_ATOMS: atom_id res chain seq x y z
N PHE A 1 -34.35 2.32 4.30
CA PHE A 1 -34.14 3.51 5.13
C PHE A 1 -35.08 4.64 4.72
N CYS A 2 -35.05 5.14 3.44
CA CYS A 2 -35.92 6.23 2.97
C CYS A 2 -37.41 5.93 3.15
N LEU A 3 -37.86 4.70 2.87
CA LEU A 3 -39.25 4.29 3.09
C LEU A 3 -39.67 4.36 4.55
N LEU A 4 -38.80 3.98 5.48
CA LEU A 4 -39.07 4.08 6.91
C LEU A 4 -39.18 5.53 7.38
N ILE A 5 -38.32 6.42 6.86
CA ILE A 5 -38.41 7.86 7.14
C ILE A 5 -39.73 8.43 6.59
N ALA A 6 -40.07 8.13 5.35
CA ALA A 6 -41.31 8.62 4.72
C ALA A 6 -42.55 8.13 5.48
N TYR A 7 -42.58 6.86 5.87
CA TYR A 7 -43.66 6.30 6.69
C TYR A 7 -43.75 6.98 8.07
N GLY A 8 -42.61 7.15 8.75
CA GLY A 8 -42.56 7.83 10.06
C GLY A 8 -43.04 9.26 9.98
N LEU A 9 -42.63 10.03 8.96
CA LEU A 9 -43.10 11.41 8.73
C LEU A 9 -44.60 11.44 8.45
N SER A 10 -45.14 10.50 7.67
CA SER A 10 -46.57 10.37 7.40
C SER A 10 -47.36 10.15 8.69
N CYS A 11 -46.90 9.22 9.56
CA CYS A 11 -47.55 8.97 10.87
C CYS A 11 -47.50 10.20 11.79
N ILE A 12 -46.37 10.94 11.80
CA ILE A 12 -46.28 12.19 12.60
C ILE A 12 -47.21 13.26 12.03
N SER A 13 -47.28 13.41 10.70
CA SER A 13 -48.20 14.36 10.07
C SER A 13 -49.64 14.11 10.45
N GLN A 14 -50.08 12.83 10.48
CA GLN A 14 -51.46 12.45 10.84
C GLN A 14 -51.74 12.67 12.33
N LYS A 15 -50.78 12.37 13.23
CA LYS A 15 -51.00 12.42 14.69
C LYS A 15 -50.71 13.78 15.32
N LYS A 16 -49.69 14.50 14.86
CA LYS A 16 -49.15 15.72 15.45
C LYS A 16 -49.23 16.97 14.54
N GLY A 17 -49.64 16.80 13.31
CA GLY A 17 -49.79 17.85 12.34
C GLY A 17 -48.65 18.01 11.36
N ILE A 18 -49.01 18.51 10.18
CA ILE A 18 -48.10 18.61 9.02
C ILE A 18 -46.89 19.53 9.28
N LYS A 19 -47.06 20.60 10.08
CA LYS A 19 -45.97 21.54 10.40
C LYS A 19 -44.82 20.89 11.13
N LEU A 20 -45.11 20.01 12.08
CA LEU A 20 -44.08 19.27 12.83
C LEU A 20 -43.37 18.26 11.92
N ALA A 21 -44.09 17.57 11.05
CA ALA A 21 -43.49 16.65 10.09
C ALA A 21 -42.54 17.39 9.12
N TRP A 22 -42.91 18.56 8.61
CA TRP A 22 -42.02 19.39 7.80
C TRP A 22 -40.78 19.89 8.58
N PHE A 23 -40.95 20.30 9.83
CA PHE A 23 -39.82 20.73 10.68
C PHE A 23 -38.82 19.60 10.84
N ILE A 24 -39.28 18.39 11.19
CA ILE A 24 -38.42 17.22 11.34
C ILE A 24 -37.74 16.86 10.01
N PHE A 25 -38.48 16.88 8.89
CA PHE A 25 -37.92 16.60 7.57
C PHE A 25 -36.80 17.58 7.19
N LEU A 26 -37.04 18.89 7.36
CA LEU A 26 -36.03 19.91 7.08
C LEU A 26 -34.79 19.78 7.98
N THR A 27 -34.99 19.47 9.26
CA THR A 27 -33.88 19.24 10.20
C THR A 27 -33.04 18.04 9.76
N LEU A 28 -33.66 16.92 9.38
CA LEU A 28 -32.98 15.77 8.84
C LEU A 28 -32.24 16.10 7.52
N LEU A 29 -32.87 16.84 6.64
CA LEU A 29 -32.26 17.26 5.37
C LEU A 29 -31.03 18.11 5.61
N ILE A 30 -31.11 19.13 6.47
CA ILE A 30 -29.98 20.01 6.79
C ILE A 30 -28.85 19.22 7.45
N THR A 31 -29.14 18.38 8.44
CA THR A 31 -28.11 17.60 9.15
C THR A 31 -27.38 16.63 8.21
N HIS A 32 -28.13 15.96 7.31
CA HIS A 32 -27.52 15.05 6.35
C HIS A 32 -26.71 15.80 5.26
N SER A 33 -27.23 16.96 4.81
CA SER A 33 -26.50 17.81 3.87
C SER A 33 -25.20 18.35 4.47
N CYS A 34 -25.22 18.84 5.69
CA CYS A 34 -24.01 19.27 6.42
C CYS A 34 -23.02 18.13 6.57
N LYS A 35 -23.49 16.94 6.99
CA LYS A 35 -22.63 15.76 7.13
C LYS A 35 -21.99 15.37 5.78
N THR A 36 -22.76 15.38 4.70
CA THR A 36 -22.26 15.07 3.35
C THR A 36 -21.23 16.11 2.91
N TYR A 37 -21.52 17.40 3.12
CA TYR A 37 -20.61 18.48 2.80
C TYR A 37 -19.26 18.35 3.53
N ILE A 38 -19.30 18.12 4.85
CA ILE A 38 -18.09 17.91 5.65
C ILE A 38 -17.34 16.65 5.16
N ARG A 39 -18.06 15.57 4.85
CA ARG A 39 -17.45 14.32 4.35
C ARG A 39 -16.78 14.50 2.99
N ASN A 40 -17.29 15.40 2.13
CA ASN A 40 -16.67 15.67 0.84
C ASN A 40 -15.25 16.24 0.95
N TRP A 41 -14.93 16.92 2.04
CA TRP A 41 -13.56 17.39 2.28
C TRP A 41 -12.56 16.24 2.49
N ASP A 42 -13.02 15.10 3.01
CA ASP A 42 -12.17 13.92 3.14
C ASP A 42 -11.76 13.34 1.76
N TRP A 43 -12.48 13.71 0.69
CA TRP A 43 -12.22 13.25 -0.69
C TRP A 43 -11.36 14.22 -1.50
N GLU A 44 -10.84 15.27 -0.88
CA GLU A 44 -10.02 16.28 -1.55
C GLU A 44 -8.70 15.72 -2.08
N SER A 45 -8.11 14.76 -1.36
CA SER A 45 -6.85 14.13 -1.74
C SER A 45 -6.78 12.67 -1.28
N GLU A 46 -5.87 11.88 -1.88
CA GLU A 46 -5.60 10.51 -1.40
C GLU A 46 -5.17 10.51 0.07
N TYR A 47 -4.37 11.49 0.48
CA TYR A 47 -3.94 11.61 1.86
C TYR A 47 -5.13 11.82 2.81
N SER A 48 -6.00 12.79 2.51
CA SER A 48 -7.14 13.12 3.39
C SER A 48 -8.13 11.96 3.48
N ILE A 49 -8.41 11.26 2.38
CA ILE A 49 -9.34 10.11 2.39
C ILE A 49 -8.80 8.96 3.24
N PHE A 50 -7.51 8.62 3.12
CA PHE A 50 -6.94 7.52 3.90
C PHE A 50 -6.77 7.88 5.37
N VAL A 51 -6.39 9.13 5.69
CA VAL A 51 -6.33 9.62 7.07
C VAL A 51 -7.71 9.64 7.71
N SER A 52 -8.77 10.01 6.97
CA SER A 52 -10.14 9.93 7.48
C SER A 52 -10.55 8.49 7.78
N GLY A 53 -10.08 7.52 6.98
CA GLY A 53 -10.27 6.10 7.23
C GLY A 53 -9.58 5.62 8.51
N LEU A 54 -8.38 6.12 8.80
CA LEU A 54 -7.65 5.79 10.04
C LEU A 54 -8.37 6.29 11.31
N LYS A 55 -9.13 7.39 11.23
CA LYS A 55 -9.97 7.83 12.36
C LYS A 55 -11.02 6.79 12.76
N VAL A 56 -11.44 5.96 11.80
CA VAL A 56 -12.49 4.93 12.02
C VAL A 56 -11.87 3.57 12.31
N ASN A 57 -10.76 3.21 11.64
CA ASN A 57 -10.13 1.89 11.79
C ASN A 57 -8.61 1.99 11.83
N GLN A 58 -8.06 1.99 13.05
CA GLN A 58 -6.63 2.05 13.33
C GLN A 58 -5.93 0.66 13.28
N ARG A 59 -6.68 -0.42 13.05
CA ARG A 59 -6.13 -1.79 12.93
C ARG A 59 -6.01 -2.28 11.48
N ASN A 60 -6.08 -1.36 10.53
CA ASN A 60 -6.00 -1.69 9.11
C ASN A 60 -4.64 -1.28 8.53
N ALA A 61 -3.72 -2.25 8.39
CA ALA A 61 -2.40 -2.03 7.83
C ALA A 61 -2.44 -1.39 6.43
N LYS A 62 -3.44 -1.73 5.60
CA LYS A 62 -3.59 -1.15 4.25
C LYS A 62 -3.84 0.36 4.28
N LEU A 63 -4.59 0.86 5.26
CA LEU A 63 -4.79 2.31 5.39
C LEU A 63 -3.48 3.03 5.72
N PHE A 64 -2.68 2.48 6.64
CA PHE A 64 -1.36 3.03 6.93
C PHE A 64 -0.44 3.00 5.71
N ASN A 65 -0.41 1.89 4.95
CA ASN A 65 0.33 1.81 3.71
C ASN A 65 -0.12 2.88 2.70
N ASN A 66 -1.43 3.09 2.53
CA ASN A 66 -1.95 4.07 1.59
C ASN A 66 -1.62 5.50 1.98
N VAL A 67 -1.68 5.85 3.29
CA VAL A 67 -1.22 7.15 3.78
C VAL A 67 0.28 7.32 3.51
N GLY A 68 1.09 6.28 3.77
CA GLY A 68 2.51 6.26 3.45
C GLY A 68 2.78 6.53 1.98
N HIS A 69 2.03 5.90 1.07
CA HIS A 69 2.15 6.14 -0.38
C HIS A 69 1.76 7.57 -0.78
N ALA A 70 0.68 8.11 -0.22
CA ALA A 70 0.27 9.49 -0.49
C ALA A 70 1.34 10.51 -0.03
N LEU A 71 2.01 10.26 1.09
CA LEU A 71 3.12 11.09 1.56
C LEU A 71 4.39 10.90 0.72
N GLU A 72 4.68 9.67 0.29
CA GLU A 72 5.81 9.36 -0.59
C GLU A 72 5.68 10.07 -1.94
N SER A 73 4.48 10.10 -2.53
CA SER A 73 4.21 10.82 -3.78
C SER A 73 4.41 12.34 -3.66
N GLN A 74 4.26 12.88 -2.45
CA GLN A 74 4.54 14.28 -2.11
C GLN A 74 6.02 14.54 -1.79
N GLY A 75 6.88 13.49 -1.84
CA GLY A 75 8.30 13.58 -1.46
C GLY A 75 8.56 13.59 0.04
N ASN A 76 7.53 13.41 0.87
CA ASN A 76 7.66 13.42 2.33
C ASN A 76 8.05 12.04 2.88
N TYR A 77 9.25 11.58 2.47
CA TYR A 77 9.74 10.23 2.79
C TYR A 77 9.87 9.94 4.29
N LYS A 78 10.27 10.92 5.10
CA LYS A 78 10.44 10.73 6.54
C LYS A 78 9.10 10.43 7.23
N GLU A 79 8.06 11.13 6.84
CA GLU A 79 6.73 10.93 7.41
C GLU A 79 6.10 9.64 6.85
N ALA A 80 6.25 9.37 5.54
CA ALA A 80 5.82 8.12 4.91
C ALA A 80 6.41 6.90 5.63
N LEU A 81 7.69 6.96 6.01
CA LEU A 81 8.37 5.88 6.72
C LEU A 81 7.69 5.54 8.06
N LYS A 82 7.23 6.53 8.82
CA LYS A 82 6.50 6.29 10.08
C LYS A 82 5.21 5.50 9.85
N TYR A 83 4.47 5.86 8.80
CA TYR A 83 3.23 5.17 8.45
C TYR A 83 3.49 3.74 7.96
N PHE A 84 4.53 3.52 7.16
CA PHE A 84 4.91 2.17 6.73
C PHE A 84 5.37 1.29 7.91
N HIS A 85 6.12 1.85 8.86
CA HIS A 85 6.45 1.12 10.10
C HIS A 85 5.21 0.78 10.93
N THR A 86 4.24 1.69 11.01
CA THR A 86 2.99 1.38 11.70
C THR A 86 2.22 0.27 10.97
N ALA A 87 2.20 0.28 9.64
CA ALA A 87 1.60 -0.80 8.86
C ALA A 87 2.24 -2.17 9.16
N VAL A 88 3.58 -2.23 9.21
CA VAL A 88 4.33 -3.44 9.60
C VAL A 88 4.00 -3.88 11.03
N ASN A 89 3.87 -2.96 11.98
CA ASN A 89 3.52 -3.28 13.36
C ASN A 89 2.08 -3.81 13.49
N VAL A 90 1.16 -3.34 12.65
CA VAL A 90 -0.23 -3.84 12.61
C VAL A 90 -0.30 -5.21 11.94
N GLN A 91 0.51 -5.46 10.91
CA GLN A 91 0.56 -6.72 10.17
C GLN A 91 2.01 -7.09 9.88
N GLU A 92 2.60 -7.90 10.78
CA GLU A 92 4.02 -8.26 10.76
C GLU A 92 4.43 -9.20 9.62
N ASP A 93 3.48 -9.83 8.95
CA ASP A 93 3.68 -10.75 7.81
C ASP A 93 3.41 -10.10 6.45
N ASP A 94 3.14 -8.78 6.40
CA ASP A 94 2.89 -8.08 5.14
C ASP A 94 4.20 -7.80 4.38
N VAL A 95 4.46 -8.65 3.38
CA VAL A 95 5.61 -8.51 2.47
C VAL A 95 5.63 -7.13 1.79
N GLY A 96 4.46 -6.63 1.37
CA GLY A 96 4.33 -5.33 0.70
C GLY A 96 4.74 -4.16 1.60
N ALA A 97 4.36 -4.21 2.87
CA ALA A 97 4.73 -3.18 3.85
C ALA A 97 6.26 -3.11 4.04
N TYR A 98 6.94 -4.25 4.17
CA TYR A 98 8.41 -4.28 4.25
C TYR A 98 9.09 -3.80 2.96
N ILE A 99 8.54 -4.10 1.78
CA ILE A 99 9.04 -3.56 0.51
C ILE A 99 8.93 -2.02 0.51
N ASN A 100 7.83 -1.46 1.00
CA ASN A 100 7.63 -0.02 1.10
C ASN A 100 8.62 0.62 2.06
N VAL A 101 8.83 0.03 3.25
CA VAL A 101 9.84 0.46 4.21
C VAL A 101 11.23 0.49 3.56
N GLY A 102 11.64 -0.60 2.89
CA GLY A 102 12.93 -0.70 2.22
C GLY A 102 13.11 0.34 1.12
N ARG A 103 12.07 0.55 0.29
CA ARG A 103 12.08 1.56 -0.77
C ARG A 103 12.25 2.97 -0.18
N THR A 104 11.51 3.29 0.85
CA THR A 104 11.58 4.60 1.50
C THR A 104 12.94 4.83 2.17
N TYR A 105 13.52 3.84 2.83
CA TYR A 105 14.89 3.93 3.33
C TYR A 105 15.91 4.14 2.20
N ASN A 106 15.74 3.47 1.06
CA ASN A 106 16.62 3.68 -0.10
C ASN A 106 16.52 5.13 -0.64
N HIS A 107 15.32 5.74 -0.67
CA HIS A 107 15.16 7.16 -1.01
C HIS A 107 15.85 8.08 0.00
N LEU A 108 15.83 7.74 1.26
CA LEU A 108 16.52 8.46 2.33
C LEU A 108 18.04 8.19 2.36
N LYS A 109 18.57 7.36 1.44
CA LYS A 109 19.98 6.93 1.37
C LYS A 109 20.44 6.11 2.59
N MET A 110 19.51 5.56 3.34
CA MET A 110 19.74 4.66 4.47
C MET A 110 19.83 3.22 3.94
N PHE A 111 20.96 2.90 3.29
CA PHE A 111 21.07 1.69 2.47
C PHE A 111 21.12 0.39 3.29
N LYS A 112 21.66 0.43 4.51
CA LYS A 112 21.71 -0.74 5.40
C LYS A 112 20.31 -1.12 5.87
N GLU A 113 19.55 -0.15 6.34
CA GLU A 113 18.18 -0.33 6.80
C GLU A 113 17.25 -0.75 5.64
N ALA A 114 17.51 -0.22 4.45
CA ALA A 114 16.79 -0.65 3.23
C ALA A 114 17.05 -2.13 2.92
N GLU A 115 18.31 -2.58 3.00
CA GLU A 115 18.68 -3.97 2.78
C GLU A 115 18.04 -4.90 3.80
N GLU A 116 18.08 -4.55 5.09
CA GLU A 116 17.43 -5.32 6.17
C GLU A 116 15.92 -5.46 5.94
N ALA A 117 15.24 -4.37 5.56
CA ALA A 117 13.81 -4.40 5.27
C ALA A 117 13.48 -5.31 4.06
N TYR A 118 14.27 -5.24 2.98
CA TYR A 118 14.08 -6.12 1.83
C TYR A 118 14.40 -7.59 2.15
N LEU A 119 15.42 -7.87 2.95
CA LEU A 119 15.72 -9.23 3.40
C LEU A 119 14.58 -9.79 4.26
N LYS A 120 14.00 -8.97 5.13
CA LYS A 120 12.82 -9.36 5.90
C LYS A 120 11.64 -9.64 4.98
N ALA A 121 11.34 -8.76 4.03
CA ALA A 121 10.29 -8.99 3.03
C ALA A 121 10.52 -10.30 2.26
N LYS A 122 11.76 -10.57 1.83
CA LYS A 122 12.14 -11.82 1.14
C LYS A 122 11.91 -13.04 2.02
N SER A 123 12.21 -12.97 3.32
CA SER A 123 12.03 -14.09 4.25
C SER A 123 10.57 -14.46 4.51
N LEU A 124 9.65 -13.50 4.31
CA LEU A 124 8.21 -13.69 4.46
C LEU A 124 7.55 -14.30 3.21
N LEU A 125 8.26 -14.38 2.09
CA LEU A 125 7.72 -15.00 0.89
C LEU A 125 7.44 -16.49 1.12
N PRO A 126 6.35 -17.03 0.56
CA PRO A 126 6.06 -18.45 0.66
C PRO A 126 7.19 -19.29 0.05
N LYS A 127 7.58 -20.36 0.74
CA LYS A 127 8.60 -21.28 0.23
C LYS A 127 8.07 -22.05 -0.97
N ALA A 128 8.94 -22.33 -1.94
CA ALA A 128 8.62 -23.21 -3.06
C ALA A 128 8.20 -24.59 -2.53
N LYS A 129 7.10 -25.14 -3.05
CA LYS A 129 6.70 -26.53 -2.78
C LYS A 129 6.89 -27.37 -4.05
N PRO A 130 7.40 -28.60 -3.95
CA PRO A 130 7.51 -29.49 -5.10
C PRO A 130 6.16 -29.67 -5.78
N GLY A 131 6.11 -29.58 -7.11
CA GLY A 131 4.91 -29.81 -7.91
C GLY A 131 3.91 -28.67 -8.00
N GLU A 132 4.12 -27.54 -7.32
CA GLU A 132 3.27 -26.36 -7.43
C GLU A 132 3.99 -25.19 -8.11
N SER A 133 3.29 -24.51 -9.03
CA SER A 133 3.80 -23.29 -9.64
C SER A 133 3.99 -22.20 -8.58
N TYR A 134 5.20 -21.69 -8.49
CA TYR A 134 5.54 -20.58 -7.58
C TYR A 134 4.72 -19.32 -7.88
N GLN A 135 4.38 -19.11 -9.15
CA GLN A 135 3.58 -17.97 -9.62
C GLN A 135 2.16 -17.95 -9.05
N ALA A 136 1.57 -19.12 -8.74
CA ALA A 136 0.22 -19.19 -8.20
C ALA A 136 0.11 -18.73 -6.74
N ARG A 137 1.26 -18.56 -6.05
CA ARG A 137 1.30 -18.28 -4.60
C ARG A 137 1.82 -16.89 -4.24
N ILE A 138 2.55 -16.24 -5.14
CA ILE A 138 3.15 -14.94 -4.87
C ILE A 138 2.39 -13.88 -5.63
N ALA A 139 1.93 -12.87 -4.90
CA ALA A 139 1.38 -11.69 -5.54
C ALA A 139 2.44 -11.05 -6.45
N PRO A 140 2.09 -10.64 -7.68
CA PRO A 140 3.07 -10.11 -8.66
C PRO A 140 3.93 -8.97 -8.13
N ASN A 141 3.39 -8.10 -7.28
CA ASN A 141 4.10 -6.99 -6.65
C ASN A 141 5.12 -7.45 -5.57
N HIS A 142 4.95 -8.64 -4.99
CA HIS A 142 5.91 -9.16 -4.01
C HIS A 142 7.23 -9.59 -4.66
N LEU A 143 7.24 -9.90 -5.97
CA LEU A 143 8.47 -10.17 -6.70
C LEU A 143 9.38 -8.95 -6.81
N ASN A 144 8.83 -7.75 -6.63
CA ASN A 144 9.63 -6.51 -6.57
C ASN A 144 10.70 -6.53 -5.47
N VAL A 145 10.55 -7.38 -4.45
CA VAL A 145 11.58 -7.50 -3.41
C VAL A 145 12.93 -7.92 -3.99
N PHE A 146 12.95 -8.87 -4.94
CA PHE A 146 14.18 -9.32 -5.58
C PHE A 146 14.82 -8.22 -6.41
N LEU A 147 14.01 -7.47 -7.19
CA LEU A 147 14.51 -6.37 -7.99
C LEU A 147 15.05 -5.23 -7.13
N ASN A 148 14.28 -4.83 -6.12
CA ASN A 148 14.67 -3.71 -5.26
C ASN A 148 15.94 -4.04 -4.47
N LEU A 149 16.04 -5.27 -3.95
CA LEU A 149 17.23 -5.74 -3.25
C LEU A 149 18.43 -5.81 -4.21
N ALA A 150 18.26 -6.41 -5.39
CA ALA A 150 19.33 -6.48 -6.41
C ALA A 150 19.80 -5.10 -6.86
N ASN A 151 18.87 -4.17 -7.14
CA ASN A 151 19.18 -2.78 -7.47
C ASN A 151 19.93 -2.06 -6.34
N LEU A 152 19.60 -2.34 -5.09
CA LEU A 152 20.28 -1.77 -3.94
C LEU A 152 21.71 -2.29 -3.83
N ILE A 153 21.89 -3.61 -3.89
CA ILE A 153 23.18 -4.30 -3.76
C ILE A 153 24.11 -3.95 -4.93
N SER A 154 23.58 -3.83 -6.14
CA SER A 154 24.36 -3.53 -7.35
C SER A 154 25.01 -2.15 -7.37
N LYS A 155 24.69 -1.28 -6.40
CA LYS A 155 25.41 -0.03 -6.17
C LYS A 155 26.83 -0.28 -5.65
N ASN A 156 27.07 -1.42 -5.03
CA ASN A 156 28.39 -1.87 -4.63
C ASN A 156 28.98 -2.82 -5.69
N SER A 157 30.06 -2.41 -6.34
CA SER A 157 30.73 -3.18 -7.40
C SER A 157 31.23 -4.55 -6.93
N THR A 158 31.49 -4.74 -5.64
CA THR A 158 31.94 -6.03 -5.09
C THR A 158 30.83 -7.06 -4.95
N ARG A 159 29.53 -6.62 -5.04
CA ARG A 159 28.36 -7.49 -4.82
C ARG A 159 27.52 -7.70 -6.10
N LEU A 160 28.09 -7.48 -7.29
CA LEU A 160 27.39 -7.63 -8.55
C LEU A 160 26.92 -9.07 -8.82
N GLU A 161 27.71 -10.07 -8.39
CA GLU A 161 27.33 -11.48 -8.52
C GLU A 161 26.08 -11.82 -7.68
N GLU A 162 26.00 -11.26 -6.49
CA GLU A 162 24.82 -11.42 -5.63
C GLU A 162 23.57 -10.78 -6.24
N ALA A 163 23.74 -9.60 -6.85
CA ALA A 163 22.68 -8.95 -7.62
C ALA A 163 22.22 -9.80 -8.81
N ASP A 164 23.15 -10.40 -9.59
CA ASP A 164 22.81 -11.30 -10.71
C ASP A 164 21.99 -12.50 -10.21
N MET A 165 22.37 -13.11 -9.08
CA MET A 165 21.60 -14.22 -8.50
C MET A 165 20.18 -13.83 -8.15
N LEU A 166 19.98 -12.65 -7.58
CA LEU A 166 18.63 -12.16 -7.23
C LEU A 166 17.76 -11.91 -8.48
N TYR A 167 18.32 -11.35 -9.54
CA TYR A 167 17.60 -11.21 -10.80
C TYR A 167 17.25 -12.56 -11.42
N ARG A 168 18.17 -13.54 -11.38
CA ARG A 168 17.87 -14.92 -11.83
C ARG A 168 16.72 -15.52 -11.05
N GLN A 169 16.70 -15.32 -9.72
CA GLN A 169 15.58 -15.79 -8.88
C GLN A 169 14.26 -15.13 -9.30
N ALA A 170 14.24 -13.82 -9.53
CA ALA A 170 13.04 -13.13 -10.01
C ALA A 170 12.55 -13.69 -11.37
N ILE A 171 13.46 -13.90 -12.30
CA ILE A 171 13.18 -14.45 -13.65
C ILE A 171 12.67 -15.89 -13.55
N SER A 172 13.28 -16.73 -12.70
CA SER A 172 12.82 -18.12 -12.53
C SER A 172 11.42 -18.22 -11.94
N MET A 173 11.03 -17.25 -11.12
CA MET A 173 9.70 -17.18 -10.53
C MET A 173 8.67 -16.61 -11.49
N ARG A 174 9.09 -15.71 -12.37
CA ARG A 174 8.25 -15.05 -13.36
C ARG A 174 9.03 -14.78 -14.64
N SER A 175 8.85 -15.66 -15.62
CA SER A 175 9.61 -15.63 -16.88
C SER A 175 9.29 -14.43 -17.77
N ASP A 176 8.15 -13.77 -17.60
CA ASP A 176 7.73 -12.58 -18.36
C ASP A 176 8.11 -11.25 -17.66
N TYR A 177 8.99 -11.30 -16.63
CA TYR A 177 9.36 -10.11 -15.86
C TYR A 177 10.45 -9.29 -16.58
N THR A 178 10.04 -8.55 -17.59
CA THR A 178 10.92 -7.77 -18.49
C THR A 178 11.93 -6.90 -17.75
N GLN A 179 11.51 -6.22 -16.66
CA GLN A 179 12.40 -5.35 -15.90
C GLN A 179 13.57 -6.11 -15.25
N ALA A 180 13.35 -7.37 -14.83
CA ALA A 180 14.44 -8.20 -14.30
C ALA A 180 15.49 -8.54 -15.34
N TYR A 181 15.06 -8.83 -16.58
CA TYR A 181 16.00 -9.08 -17.70
C TYR A 181 16.83 -7.84 -18.04
N ILE A 182 16.19 -6.67 -18.15
CA ILE A 182 16.88 -5.41 -18.45
C ILE A 182 17.94 -5.12 -17.39
N ASN A 183 17.53 -5.09 -16.11
CA ASN A 183 18.45 -4.78 -15.00
C ASN A 183 19.58 -5.82 -14.89
N ARG A 184 19.27 -7.09 -15.16
CA ARG A 184 20.28 -8.15 -15.21
C ARG A 184 21.28 -7.93 -16.34
N GLY A 185 20.82 -7.52 -17.54
CA GLY A 185 21.68 -7.16 -18.67
C GLY A 185 22.73 -6.13 -18.27
N ASP A 186 22.32 -5.07 -17.57
CA ASP A 186 23.23 -4.04 -17.06
C ASP A 186 24.29 -4.60 -16.10
N ILE A 187 23.90 -5.56 -15.26
CA ILE A 187 24.84 -6.21 -14.34
C ILE A 187 25.82 -7.10 -15.10
N LEU A 188 25.36 -7.84 -16.11
CA LEU A 188 26.23 -8.70 -16.92
C LEU A 188 27.26 -7.89 -17.72
N ILE A 189 26.87 -6.70 -18.21
CA ILE A 189 27.80 -5.75 -18.84
C ILE A 189 28.88 -5.33 -17.83
N LYS A 190 28.49 -4.94 -16.62
CA LYS A 190 29.42 -4.55 -15.54
C LYS A 190 30.35 -5.69 -15.12
N LEU A 191 29.92 -6.93 -15.24
CA LEU A 191 30.70 -8.14 -14.94
C LEU A 191 31.55 -8.61 -16.13
N ASN A 192 31.54 -7.92 -17.29
CA ASN A 192 32.17 -8.35 -18.57
C ASN A 192 31.67 -9.72 -19.04
N ARG A 193 30.41 -10.07 -18.80
CA ARG A 193 29.76 -11.35 -19.16
C ARG A 193 28.68 -11.14 -20.21
N THR A 194 29.04 -10.60 -21.37
CA THR A 194 28.12 -10.26 -22.48
C THR A 194 27.96 -11.35 -23.52
N LYS A 195 28.49 -12.55 -23.28
CA LYS A 195 28.39 -13.71 -24.20
C LYS A 195 27.25 -14.63 -23.79
#